data_db01b6dad8044417442f0229bc899e51
#
_entry.id   db01b6dad8044417442f0229bc899e51
#
_cell.length_a   1.000
_cell.length_b   1.000
_cell.length_c   1.000
_cell.angle_alpha   90.00
_cell.angle_beta   90.00
_cell.angle_gamma   90.00
#
_symmetry.space_group_name_H-M   'P 1'
#
loop_
_entity.id
_entity.type
_entity.pdbx_description
1 polymer ?
#
loop_
_entity_poly.entity_id
_entity_poly.type
_entity_poly.pdbx_seq_one_letter_code
_entity_poly.pdbx_strand_id
1 'polypeptide(L)'
;MYKRQEDARADRSPGEFYQLDMEMAFANQEDVFAVLEDVLPPIFAKYGIYHEASTAPFKRIPYREAMEKYGSDKPDLRISLLVQDATEALADCGFEPFAGKTVKAVVAPDFKGTRKQIDKMCAEVEVISGQKAYWFKMDENGELAGGIAKFLQEKKDAVIEALGLKNGDFVALSAGTLGAAQKTAGVIRKLVGTSFDGYMKKECYESVSYTHLTLPTTPYV
;
A
#
# COMPACT_ATOMS: atom_id res chain seq x y z
N MET A 1 3.03 -33.08 -9.63
CA MET A 1 1.93 -32.12 -9.40
C MET A 1 1.36 -32.37 -8.03
N TYR A 2 1.47 -31.42 -7.12
CA TYR A 2 1.09 -31.55 -5.72
C TYR A 2 -0.32 -30.96 -5.50
N LYS A 3 -1.17 -31.65 -4.75
CA LYS A 3 -2.55 -31.22 -4.46
C LYS A 3 -2.64 -30.82 -2.98
N ARG A 4 -2.91 -29.55 -2.69
CA ARG A 4 -3.16 -29.04 -1.35
C ARG A 4 -4.65 -28.93 -1.09
N GLN A 5 -5.13 -29.52 0.00
CA GLN A 5 -6.55 -29.58 0.37
C GLN A 5 -6.91 -28.72 1.60
N GLU A 6 -5.92 -28.29 2.37
CA GLU A 6 -6.12 -27.52 3.61
C GLU A 6 -5.79 -26.05 3.36
N ASP A 7 -6.52 -25.10 3.95
CA ASP A 7 -6.45 -23.64 3.78
C ASP A 7 -7.21 -23.04 2.60
N ALA A 8 -8.35 -23.60 2.26
CA ALA A 8 -9.26 -22.94 1.33
C ALA A 8 -9.81 -21.64 1.94
N ARG A 9 -9.20 -20.51 1.59
CA ARG A 9 -9.85 -19.22 1.78
C ARG A 9 -10.79 -19.00 0.61
N ALA A 10 -12.09 -19.01 0.85
CA ALA A 10 -13.13 -18.90 -0.18
C ALA A 10 -13.00 -17.65 -1.07
N ASP A 11 -12.26 -16.64 -0.61
CA ASP A 11 -11.96 -15.40 -1.31
C ASP A 11 -10.75 -15.48 -2.27
N ARG A 12 -9.92 -16.55 -2.16
CA ARG A 12 -8.66 -16.66 -2.91
C ARG A 12 -8.42 -17.99 -3.58
N SER A 13 -9.08 -19.04 -3.14
CA SER A 13 -8.79 -20.39 -3.61
C SER A 13 -10.07 -21.23 -3.72
N PRO A 14 -10.25 -22.00 -4.79
CA PRO A 14 -11.42 -22.86 -5.00
C PRO A 14 -11.41 -24.12 -4.13
N GLY A 15 -10.76 -24.15 -2.98
CA GLY A 15 -10.71 -25.31 -2.08
C GLY A 15 -9.70 -26.38 -2.51
N GLU A 16 -9.76 -26.85 -3.73
CA GLU A 16 -8.74 -27.72 -4.33
C GLU A 16 -7.95 -26.93 -5.38
N PHE A 17 -6.64 -26.99 -5.33
CA PHE A 17 -5.78 -26.36 -6.35
C PHE A 17 -4.56 -27.24 -6.65
N TYR A 18 -4.01 -27.01 -7.84
CA TYR A 18 -2.77 -27.65 -8.26
C TYR A 18 -1.62 -26.66 -8.06
N GLN A 19 -0.49 -27.18 -7.63
CA GLN A 19 0.73 -26.41 -7.47
C GLN A 19 1.75 -26.90 -8.47
N LEU A 20 2.37 -25.98 -9.18
CA LEU A 20 3.56 -26.24 -9.97
C LEU A 20 4.77 -25.83 -9.15
N ASP A 21 5.50 -26.82 -8.64
CA ASP A 21 6.73 -26.60 -7.90
C ASP A 21 7.92 -26.71 -8.85
N MET A 22 8.86 -25.78 -8.73
CA MET A 22 10.09 -25.75 -9.50
C MET A 22 11.29 -25.64 -8.55
N GLU A 23 12.24 -26.54 -8.72
CA GLU A 23 13.51 -26.54 -8.00
C GLU A 23 14.66 -26.36 -8.98
N MET A 24 15.59 -25.45 -8.67
CA MET A 24 16.74 -25.17 -9.51
C MET A 24 18.04 -25.39 -8.72
N ALA A 25 18.92 -26.25 -9.24
CA ALA A 25 20.25 -26.45 -8.66
C ALA A 25 21.22 -25.37 -9.16
N PHE A 26 22.14 -24.95 -8.29
CA PHE A 26 23.20 -23.98 -8.59
C PHE A 26 22.70 -22.62 -9.11
N ALA A 27 21.42 -22.27 -8.82
CA ALA A 27 20.78 -21.03 -9.24
C ALA A 27 20.97 -19.93 -8.19
N ASN A 28 21.10 -18.71 -8.66
CA ASN A 28 20.97 -17.49 -7.84
C ASN A 28 19.55 -16.89 -7.98
N GLN A 29 19.30 -15.80 -7.26
CA GLN A 29 18.00 -15.14 -7.27
C GLN A 29 17.55 -14.67 -8.66
N GLU A 30 18.47 -14.14 -9.46
CA GLU A 30 18.17 -13.64 -10.81
C GLU A 30 17.81 -14.76 -11.77
N ASP A 31 18.40 -15.95 -11.62
CA ASP A 31 18.04 -17.12 -12.42
C ASP A 31 16.58 -17.53 -12.16
N VAL A 32 16.13 -17.50 -10.91
CA VAL A 32 14.72 -17.76 -10.53
C VAL A 32 13.80 -16.69 -11.12
N PHE A 33 14.18 -15.41 -11.03
CA PHE A 33 13.41 -14.33 -11.60
C PHE A 33 13.28 -14.44 -13.13
N ALA A 34 14.35 -14.81 -13.82
CA ALA A 34 14.33 -15.01 -15.27
C ALA A 34 13.31 -16.07 -15.69
N VAL A 35 13.23 -17.18 -14.96
CA VAL A 35 12.22 -18.23 -15.22
C VAL A 35 10.79 -17.69 -15.01
N LEU A 36 10.54 -16.94 -13.94
CA LEU A 36 9.21 -16.36 -13.69
C LEU A 36 8.84 -15.32 -14.74
N GLU A 37 9.81 -14.52 -15.20
CA GLU A 37 9.63 -13.51 -16.24
C GLU A 37 9.38 -14.10 -17.63
N ASP A 38 9.87 -15.30 -17.88
CA ASP A 38 9.60 -16.05 -19.11
C ASP A 38 8.23 -16.74 -19.08
N VAL A 39 7.84 -17.27 -17.92
CA VAL A 39 6.63 -18.10 -17.79
C VAL A 39 5.36 -17.28 -17.59
N LEU A 40 5.38 -16.24 -16.72
CA LEU A 40 4.16 -15.54 -16.32
C LEU A 40 3.52 -14.66 -17.40
N PRO A 41 4.26 -13.84 -18.18
CA PRO A 41 3.65 -12.96 -19.17
C PRO A 41 2.84 -13.70 -20.23
N PRO A 42 3.32 -14.80 -20.86
CA PRO A 42 2.53 -15.54 -21.83
C PRO A 42 1.29 -16.23 -21.22
N ILE A 43 1.34 -16.60 -19.94
CA ILE A 43 0.17 -17.16 -19.26
C ILE A 43 -0.91 -16.09 -19.11
N PHE A 44 -0.55 -14.90 -18.66
CA PHE A 44 -1.51 -13.80 -18.55
C PHE A 44 -2.01 -13.32 -19.90
N ALA A 45 -1.16 -13.28 -20.91
CA ALA A 45 -1.57 -12.93 -22.27
C ALA A 45 -2.57 -13.93 -22.86
N LYS A 46 -2.41 -15.23 -22.56
CA LYS A 46 -3.25 -16.30 -23.11
C LYS A 46 -4.54 -16.53 -22.32
N TYR A 47 -4.49 -16.46 -21.01
CA TYR A 47 -5.58 -16.89 -20.12
C TYR A 47 -6.15 -15.77 -19.27
N GLY A 48 -5.48 -14.61 -19.22
CA GLY A 48 -5.94 -13.46 -18.46
C GLY A 48 -7.20 -12.85 -19.06
N ILE A 49 -8.06 -12.32 -18.20
CA ILE A 49 -9.28 -11.60 -18.60
C ILE A 49 -9.01 -10.11 -18.87
N TYR A 50 -7.88 -9.60 -18.41
CA TYR A 50 -7.44 -8.23 -18.65
C TYR A 50 -6.42 -8.20 -19.78
N HIS A 51 -6.47 -7.13 -20.58
CA HIS A 51 -5.59 -6.98 -21.74
C HIS A 51 -4.23 -6.34 -21.40
N GLU A 52 -4.13 -5.72 -20.23
CA GLU A 52 -2.90 -5.08 -19.74
C GLU A 52 -2.24 -5.96 -18.67
N ALA A 53 -1.01 -6.34 -18.88
CA ALA A 53 -0.18 -7.07 -17.93
C ALA A 53 1.26 -6.57 -17.98
N SER A 54 1.96 -6.60 -16.85
CA SER A 54 3.39 -6.30 -16.81
C SER A 54 4.18 -7.23 -17.71
N THR A 55 5.10 -6.67 -18.48
CA THR A 55 6.05 -7.40 -19.33
C THR A 55 7.40 -7.57 -18.62
N ALA A 56 8.18 -8.56 -19.02
CA ALA A 56 9.55 -8.71 -18.56
C ALA A 56 10.45 -7.56 -19.11
N PRO A 57 11.46 -7.12 -18.34
CA PRO A 57 11.78 -7.52 -16.97
C PRO A 57 10.81 -6.89 -15.96
N PHE A 58 10.41 -7.67 -14.94
CA PHE A 58 9.55 -7.13 -13.88
C PHE A 58 10.28 -6.09 -13.03
N LYS A 59 9.54 -5.10 -12.53
CA LYS A 59 10.09 -4.08 -11.65
C LYS A 59 10.69 -4.73 -10.39
N ARG A 60 11.95 -4.45 -10.11
CA ARG A 60 12.63 -4.84 -8.86
C ARG A 60 12.34 -3.80 -7.78
N ILE A 61 11.79 -4.22 -6.66
CA ILE A 61 11.50 -3.34 -5.53
C ILE A 61 12.23 -3.84 -4.30
N PRO A 62 13.25 -3.09 -3.81
CA PRO A 62 13.89 -3.39 -2.54
C PRO A 62 12.89 -3.33 -1.38
N TYR A 63 13.03 -4.20 -0.38
CA TYR A 63 12.14 -4.24 0.79
C TYR A 63 11.96 -2.89 1.47
N ARG A 64 13.07 -2.19 1.69
CA ARG A 64 13.04 -0.86 2.30
C ARG A 64 12.17 0.10 1.50
N GLU A 65 12.35 0.13 0.19
CA GLU A 65 11.53 0.95 -0.72
C GLU A 65 10.06 0.53 -0.68
N ALA A 66 9.78 -0.78 -0.64
CA ALA A 66 8.42 -1.30 -0.55
C ALA A 66 7.73 -0.81 0.73
N MET A 67 8.41 -0.86 1.86
CA MET A 67 7.86 -0.39 3.13
C MET A 67 7.74 1.14 3.20
N GLU A 68 8.69 1.88 2.64
CA GLU A 68 8.68 3.35 2.63
C GLU A 68 7.58 3.92 1.72
N LYS A 69 7.46 3.41 0.48
CA LYS A 69 6.56 3.97 -0.53
C LYS A 69 5.16 3.36 -0.53
N TYR A 70 5.02 2.13 -0.05
CA TYR A 70 3.74 1.42 -0.15
C TYR A 70 3.22 0.91 1.20
N GLY A 71 4.05 0.91 2.25
CA GLY A 71 3.70 0.41 3.58
C GLY A 71 3.44 -1.10 3.63
N SER A 72 3.94 -1.85 2.66
CA SER A 72 3.72 -3.29 2.51
C SER A 72 4.89 -3.93 1.77
N ASP A 73 5.24 -5.15 2.15
CA ASP A 73 6.16 -6.01 1.42
C ASP A 73 5.53 -6.66 0.17
N LYS A 74 4.23 -6.48 -0.02
CA LYS A 74 3.44 -7.00 -1.16
C LYS A 74 2.49 -5.92 -1.70
N PRO A 75 3.04 -4.81 -2.24
CA PRO A 75 2.21 -3.70 -2.69
C PRO A 75 1.39 -4.07 -3.93
N ASP A 76 0.14 -3.63 -3.96
CA ASP A 76 -0.64 -3.61 -5.19
C ASP A 76 -0.24 -2.37 -6.01
N LEU A 77 0.53 -2.58 -7.07
CA LEU A 77 1.04 -1.49 -7.90
C LEU A 77 -0.02 -0.88 -8.82
N ARG A 78 -1.19 -1.49 -8.94
CA ARG A 78 -2.32 -0.89 -9.66
C ARG A 78 -2.84 0.36 -8.95
N ILE A 79 -2.58 0.48 -7.64
CA ILE A 79 -2.93 1.67 -6.86
C ILE A 79 -1.86 2.74 -7.07
N SER A 80 -2.26 3.90 -7.59
CA SER A 80 -1.37 5.03 -7.92
C SER A 80 -0.85 5.80 -6.71
N LEU A 81 -1.53 5.70 -5.57
CA LEU A 81 -1.17 6.41 -4.34
C LEU A 81 0.14 5.89 -3.74
N LEU A 82 0.90 6.79 -3.13
CA LEU A 82 2.13 6.47 -2.41
C LEU A 82 2.03 6.93 -0.95
N VAL A 83 2.77 6.24 -0.09
CA VAL A 83 3.02 6.65 1.29
C VAL A 83 4.13 7.71 1.28
N GLN A 84 3.94 8.78 2.05
CA GLN A 84 4.91 9.86 2.24
C GLN A 84 5.28 9.98 3.71
N ASP A 85 6.46 10.49 4.00
CA ASP A 85 6.85 10.86 5.36
C ASP A 85 6.32 12.24 5.71
N ALA A 86 5.55 12.32 6.79
CA ALA A 86 4.99 13.55 7.30
C ALA A 86 5.53 13.89 8.71
N THR A 87 6.54 13.14 9.18
CA THR A 87 7.01 13.22 10.58
C THR A 87 7.50 14.62 10.92
N GLU A 88 8.36 15.21 10.10
CA GLU A 88 8.91 16.55 10.36
C GLU A 88 7.85 17.65 10.22
N ALA A 89 7.03 17.57 9.17
CA ALA A 89 5.98 18.55 8.91
C ALA A 89 4.91 18.61 10.01
N LEU A 90 4.66 17.47 10.65
CA LEU A 90 3.65 17.33 11.71
C LEU A 90 4.27 17.24 13.11
N ALA A 91 5.58 17.39 13.24
CA ALA A 91 6.23 17.52 14.54
C ALA A 91 5.70 18.78 15.28
N ASP A 92 5.44 18.67 16.57
CA ASP A 92 5.00 19.78 17.43
C ASP A 92 3.76 20.53 16.91
N CYS A 93 2.85 19.85 16.22
CA CYS A 93 1.57 20.44 15.78
C CYS A 93 0.51 20.53 16.90
N GLY A 94 0.88 20.22 18.14
CA GLY A 94 -0.03 20.22 19.29
C GLY A 94 -1.04 19.07 19.31
N PHE A 95 -0.92 18.10 18.40
CA PHE A 95 -1.76 16.90 18.39
C PHE A 95 -1.03 15.74 19.10
N GLU A 96 -1.40 15.49 20.36
CA GLU A 96 -0.75 14.50 21.24
C GLU A 96 -0.49 13.13 20.60
N PRO A 97 -1.41 12.55 19.81
CA PRO A 97 -1.15 11.25 19.17
C PRO A 97 0.08 11.21 18.26
N PHE A 98 0.60 12.34 17.80
CA PHE A 98 1.79 12.42 16.94
C PHE A 98 3.09 12.69 17.71
N ALA A 99 2.99 13.11 18.97
CA ALA A 99 4.15 13.49 19.77
C ALA A 99 5.20 12.36 19.84
N GLY A 100 6.42 12.64 19.37
CA GLY A 100 7.56 11.70 19.38
C GLY A 100 7.37 10.42 18.54
N LYS A 101 6.44 10.44 17.59
CA LYS A 101 6.15 9.28 16.73
C LYS A 101 6.47 9.57 15.27
N THR A 102 6.74 8.50 14.53
CA THR A 102 6.76 8.58 13.06
C THR A 102 5.34 8.76 12.55
N VAL A 103 5.15 9.73 11.67
CA VAL A 103 3.87 9.99 11.01
C VAL A 103 4.01 9.74 9.51
N LYS A 104 3.14 8.89 8.97
CA LYS A 104 3.06 8.61 7.53
C LYS A 104 1.75 9.13 6.97
N ALA A 105 1.81 9.64 5.75
CA ALA A 105 0.68 10.22 5.04
C ALA A 105 0.39 9.47 3.74
N VAL A 106 -0.88 9.39 3.38
CA VAL A 106 -1.35 9.02 2.04
C VAL A 106 -2.19 10.18 1.52
N VAL A 107 -1.73 10.80 0.44
CA VAL A 107 -2.42 11.91 -0.21
C VAL A 107 -3.24 11.38 -1.37
N ALA A 108 -4.54 11.63 -1.35
CA ALA A 108 -5.48 11.28 -2.41
C ALA A 108 -5.94 12.54 -3.13
N PRO A 109 -5.44 12.80 -4.35
CA PRO A 109 -5.76 14.02 -5.10
C PRO A 109 -7.21 14.03 -5.58
N ASP A 110 -7.80 15.21 -5.67
CA ASP A 110 -9.18 15.44 -6.17
C ASP A 110 -10.23 14.50 -5.55
N PHE A 111 -10.20 14.37 -4.24
CA PHE A 111 -10.97 13.39 -3.48
C PHE A 111 -12.46 13.75 -3.39
N LYS A 112 -13.32 12.85 -3.87
CA LYS A 112 -14.78 13.06 -3.89
C LYS A 112 -15.54 12.33 -2.77
N GLY A 113 -14.82 11.68 -1.83
CA GLY A 113 -15.46 10.92 -0.76
C GLY A 113 -16.19 11.80 0.27
N THR A 114 -17.32 11.29 0.77
CA THR A 114 -18.09 11.89 1.85
C THR A 114 -17.47 11.62 3.22
N ARG A 115 -17.80 12.45 4.22
CA ARG A 115 -17.35 12.24 5.59
C ARG A 115 -17.71 10.84 6.13
N LYS A 116 -18.92 10.37 5.86
CA LYS A 116 -19.38 9.03 6.29
C LYS A 116 -18.51 7.91 5.71
N GLN A 117 -18.10 8.05 4.45
CA GLN A 117 -17.18 7.07 3.82
C GLN A 117 -15.78 7.13 4.43
N ILE A 118 -15.28 8.33 4.77
CA ILE A 118 -14.00 8.50 5.45
C ILE A 118 -14.04 7.87 6.84
N ASP A 119 -15.07 8.17 7.63
CA ASP A 119 -15.22 7.63 8.99
C ASP A 119 -15.30 6.09 8.96
N LYS A 120 -16.02 5.51 7.97
CA LYS A 120 -16.07 4.06 7.74
C LYS A 120 -14.68 3.51 7.41
N MET A 121 -13.95 4.15 6.51
CA MET A 121 -12.59 3.75 6.12
C MET A 121 -11.64 3.81 7.32
N CYS A 122 -11.68 4.86 8.14
CA CYS A 122 -10.88 4.98 9.35
C CYS A 122 -11.17 3.85 10.36
N ALA A 123 -12.44 3.50 10.55
CA ALA A 123 -12.84 2.39 11.41
C ALA A 123 -12.30 1.04 10.87
N GLU A 124 -12.36 0.83 9.56
CA GLU A 124 -11.84 -0.37 8.91
C GLU A 124 -10.30 -0.45 9.03
N VAL A 125 -9.58 0.68 8.89
CA VAL A 125 -8.14 0.74 9.15
C VAL A 125 -7.83 0.29 10.57
N GLU A 126 -8.58 0.77 11.57
CA GLU A 126 -8.36 0.42 12.98
C GLU A 126 -8.59 -1.09 13.21
N VAL A 127 -9.61 -1.68 12.61
CA VAL A 127 -9.88 -3.12 12.70
C VAL A 127 -8.75 -3.96 12.09
N ILE A 128 -8.22 -3.55 10.92
CA ILE A 128 -7.20 -4.32 10.20
C ILE A 128 -5.80 -4.14 10.80
N SER A 129 -5.43 -2.90 11.17
CA SER A 129 -4.07 -2.56 11.60
C SER A 129 -3.88 -2.51 13.12
N GLY A 130 -4.96 -2.45 13.89
CA GLY A 130 -4.94 -2.19 15.34
C GLY A 130 -4.51 -0.75 15.70
N GLN A 131 -4.44 0.16 14.71
CA GLN A 131 -4.01 1.54 14.87
C GLN A 131 -5.04 2.51 14.32
N LYS A 132 -5.22 3.65 14.97
CA LYS A 132 -6.12 4.70 14.48
C LYS A 132 -5.55 5.39 13.24
N ALA A 133 -6.42 5.65 12.27
CA ALA A 133 -6.15 6.57 11.18
C ALA A 133 -6.69 7.97 11.52
N TYR A 134 -5.95 8.98 11.10
CA TYR A 134 -6.33 10.38 11.21
C TYR A 134 -6.46 10.97 9.82
N TRP A 135 -7.16 12.10 9.67
CA TRP A 135 -7.33 12.69 8.35
C TRP A 135 -7.61 14.18 8.40
N PHE A 136 -7.36 14.84 7.29
CA PHE A 136 -7.85 16.17 6.96
C PHE A 136 -8.04 16.30 5.46
N LYS A 137 -8.65 17.38 5.02
CA LYS A 137 -8.80 17.74 3.60
C LYS A 137 -8.26 19.14 3.36
N MET A 138 -7.84 19.40 2.13
CA MET A 138 -7.64 20.74 1.63
C MET A 138 -8.89 21.14 0.82
N ASP A 139 -9.55 22.20 1.21
CA ASP A 139 -10.74 22.68 0.51
C ASP A 139 -10.40 23.46 -0.77
N GLU A 140 -11.41 23.92 -1.50
CA GLU A 140 -11.24 24.65 -2.74
C GLU A 140 -10.62 26.04 -2.53
N ASN A 141 -10.67 26.59 -1.32
CA ASN A 141 -10.08 27.88 -0.94
C ASN A 141 -8.63 27.74 -0.46
N GLY A 142 -8.10 26.52 -0.41
CA GLY A 142 -6.76 26.25 0.10
C GLY A 142 -6.69 26.19 1.63
N GLU A 143 -7.83 26.01 2.34
CA GLU A 143 -7.85 25.86 3.78
C GLU A 143 -7.90 24.40 4.20
N LEU A 144 -7.22 24.09 5.34
CA LEU A 144 -7.29 22.76 5.93
C LEU A 144 -8.60 22.58 6.70
N ALA A 145 -9.35 21.53 6.38
CA ALA A 145 -10.67 21.30 6.92
C ALA A 145 -10.88 19.84 7.37
N GLY A 146 -11.75 19.64 8.36
CA GLY A 146 -12.14 18.33 8.87
C GLY A 146 -11.08 17.64 9.73
N GLY A 147 -11.43 16.49 10.30
CA GLY A 147 -10.53 15.66 11.10
C GLY A 147 -9.67 16.42 12.11
N ILE A 148 -8.36 16.36 11.91
CA ILE A 148 -7.36 17.01 12.77
C ILE A 148 -6.94 18.40 12.27
N ALA A 149 -7.55 18.94 11.23
CA ALA A 149 -7.15 20.22 10.60
C ALA A 149 -6.97 21.38 11.61
N LYS A 150 -7.78 21.42 12.68
CA LYS A 150 -7.68 22.46 13.71
C LYS A 150 -6.32 22.54 14.42
N PHE A 151 -5.60 21.43 14.50
CA PHE A 151 -4.26 21.36 15.11
C PHE A 151 -3.15 21.73 14.11
N LEU A 152 -3.46 21.82 12.83
CA LEU A 152 -2.49 22.03 11.75
C LEU A 152 -2.48 23.48 11.24
N GLN A 153 -3.35 24.35 11.76
CA GLN A 153 -3.50 25.73 11.26
C GLN A 153 -2.21 26.56 11.35
N GLU A 154 -1.48 26.43 12.45
CA GLU A 154 -0.21 27.14 12.65
C GLU A 154 0.93 26.63 11.76
N LYS A 155 0.82 25.40 11.24
CA LYS A 155 1.80 24.74 10.38
C LYS A 155 1.29 24.49 8.97
N LYS A 156 0.18 25.12 8.60
CA LYS A 156 -0.52 24.92 7.33
C LYS A 156 0.42 24.95 6.14
N ASP A 157 1.21 26.00 5.98
CA ASP A 157 2.08 26.19 4.84
C ASP A 157 3.17 25.12 4.77
N ALA A 158 3.77 24.77 5.90
CA ALA A 158 4.77 23.70 5.99
C ALA A 158 4.19 22.32 5.62
N VAL A 159 2.96 22.05 6.05
CA VAL A 159 2.26 20.80 5.72
C VAL A 159 1.91 20.73 4.23
N ILE A 160 1.44 21.83 3.67
CA ILE A 160 1.12 21.94 2.24
C ILE A 160 2.38 21.73 1.39
N GLU A 161 3.49 22.38 1.73
CA GLU A 161 4.76 22.26 1.02
C GLU A 161 5.32 20.82 1.13
N ALA A 162 5.38 20.27 2.34
CA ALA A 162 5.98 18.95 2.59
C ALA A 162 5.22 17.81 1.89
N LEU A 163 3.89 17.88 1.82
CA LEU A 163 3.05 16.86 1.20
C LEU A 163 2.66 17.21 -0.26
N GLY A 164 3.02 18.39 -0.75
CA GLY A 164 2.71 18.84 -2.09
C GLY A 164 1.20 18.97 -2.36
N LEU A 165 0.45 19.45 -1.35
CA LEU A 165 -1.01 19.47 -1.39
C LEU A 165 -1.58 20.48 -2.37
N LYS A 166 -2.71 20.11 -2.96
CA LYS A 166 -3.51 20.95 -3.86
C LYS A 166 -4.95 21.02 -3.36
N ASN A 167 -5.69 22.00 -3.84
CA ASN A 167 -7.10 22.14 -3.54
C ASN A 167 -7.88 20.88 -3.93
N GLY A 168 -8.71 20.41 -3.04
CA GLY A 168 -9.48 19.18 -3.21
C GLY A 168 -8.78 17.89 -2.72
N ASP A 169 -7.53 17.97 -2.25
CA ASP A 169 -6.81 16.80 -1.76
C ASP A 169 -7.33 16.32 -0.40
N PHE A 170 -7.31 15.02 -0.23
CA PHE A 170 -7.57 14.35 1.04
C PHE A 170 -6.28 13.72 1.54
N VAL A 171 -6.00 13.89 2.82
CA VAL A 171 -4.82 13.31 3.47
C VAL A 171 -5.26 12.39 4.60
N ALA A 172 -4.87 11.14 4.52
CA ALA A 172 -5.02 10.19 5.61
C ALA A 172 -3.65 9.89 6.24
N LEU A 173 -3.62 9.82 7.56
CA LEU A 173 -2.41 9.78 8.38
C LEU A 173 -2.41 8.58 9.31
N SER A 174 -1.23 8.02 9.52
CA SER A 174 -0.95 7.03 10.56
C SER A 174 0.19 7.50 11.44
N ALA A 175 0.18 7.12 12.71
CA ALA A 175 1.23 7.48 13.66
C ALA A 175 1.61 6.31 14.56
N GLY A 176 2.90 6.15 14.86
CA GLY A 176 3.37 5.07 15.73
C GLY A 176 4.89 4.90 15.66
N THR A 177 5.37 3.71 16.02
CA THR A 177 6.74 3.31 15.65
C THR A 177 6.85 3.25 14.13
N LEU A 178 8.07 3.37 13.58
CA LEU A 178 8.27 3.36 12.12
C LEU A 178 7.54 2.21 11.42
N GLY A 179 7.71 0.98 11.90
CA GLY A 179 7.07 -0.19 11.29
C GLY A 179 5.55 -0.21 11.43
N ALA A 180 5.00 0.28 12.57
CA ALA A 180 3.56 0.37 12.78
C ALA A 180 2.94 1.46 11.88
N ALA A 181 3.56 2.64 11.81
CA ALA A 181 3.12 3.73 10.96
C ALA A 181 3.14 3.35 9.48
N GLN A 182 4.21 2.69 8.99
CA GLN A 182 4.32 2.20 7.63
C GLN A 182 3.22 1.18 7.30
N LYS A 183 3.05 0.14 8.11
CA LYS A 183 2.03 -0.90 7.88
C LYS A 183 0.62 -0.31 7.87
N THR A 184 0.31 0.58 8.81
CA THR A 184 -0.99 1.26 8.86
C THR A 184 -1.21 2.15 7.64
N ALA A 185 -0.19 2.89 7.20
CA ALA A 185 -0.24 3.68 5.97
C ALA A 185 -0.48 2.80 4.73
N GLY A 186 0.11 1.59 4.70
CA GLY A 186 -0.16 0.60 3.65
C GLY A 186 -1.62 0.13 3.61
N VAL A 187 -2.23 -0.08 4.79
CA VAL A 187 -3.67 -0.39 4.90
C VAL A 187 -4.51 0.79 4.41
N ILE A 188 -4.20 2.01 4.85
CA ILE A 188 -4.86 3.25 4.39
C ILE A 188 -4.76 3.36 2.86
N ARG A 189 -3.55 3.23 2.30
CA ARG A 189 -3.31 3.29 0.86
C ARG A 189 -4.19 2.29 0.10
N LYS A 190 -4.25 1.05 0.58
CA LYS A 190 -5.07 0.01 -0.04
C LYS A 190 -6.56 0.36 0.02
N LEU A 191 -7.07 0.74 1.18
CA LEU A 191 -8.49 1.05 1.36
C LEU A 191 -8.90 2.29 0.57
N VAL A 192 -8.10 3.35 0.56
CA VAL A 192 -8.37 4.54 -0.28
C VAL A 192 -8.36 4.15 -1.76
N GLY A 193 -7.33 3.42 -2.20
CA GLY A 193 -7.21 3.03 -3.61
C GLY A 193 -8.31 2.11 -4.13
N THR A 194 -8.88 1.26 -3.27
CA THR A 194 -9.91 0.28 -3.67
C THR A 194 -11.33 0.74 -3.42
N SER A 195 -11.55 1.64 -2.43
CA SER A 195 -12.90 2.07 -2.04
C SER A 195 -13.34 3.37 -2.72
N PHE A 196 -12.40 4.10 -3.32
CA PHE A 196 -12.68 5.36 -4.01
C PHE A 196 -12.18 5.30 -5.46
N ASP A 197 -12.93 5.93 -6.36
CA ASP A 197 -12.62 5.90 -7.78
C ASP A 197 -11.42 6.83 -8.11
N GLY A 198 -10.72 6.49 -9.19
CA GLY A 198 -9.63 7.31 -9.74
C GLY A 198 -8.22 6.93 -9.27
N TYR A 199 -8.07 6.04 -8.29
CA TYR A 199 -6.75 5.73 -7.71
C TYR A 199 -6.21 4.34 -8.09
N MET A 200 -6.97 3.54 -8.80
CA MET A 200 -6.61 2.17 -9.12
C MET A 200 -6.89 1.84 -10.59
N LYS A 201 -5.92 1.23 -11.26
CA LYS A 201 -6.10 0.52 -12.51
C LYS A 201 -6.86 -0.78 -12.23
N LYS A 202 -8.09 -0.91 -12.72
CA LYS A 202 -8.95 -2.07 -12.42
C LYS A 202 -8.80 -3.22 -13.39
N GLU A 203 -8.32 -2.96 -14.62
CA GLU A 203 -8.30 -3.90 -15.74
C GLU A 203 -6.87 -4.22 -16.21
N CYS A 204 -5.98 -4.51 -15.25
CA CYS A 204 -4.61 -4.91 -15.55
C CYS A 204 -4.06 -5.91 -14.53
N TYR A 205 -2.99 -6.60 -14.92
CA TYR A 205 -2.15 -7.41 -14.03
C TYR A 205 -0.82 -6.70 -13.81
N GLU A 206 -0.40 -6.58 -12.55
CA GLU A 206 0.89 -6.00 -12.17
C GLU A 206 1.75 -7.05 -11.49
N SER A 207 2.90 -7.34 -12.08
CA SER A 207 3.88 -8.29 -11.54
C SER A 207 5.16 -7.57 -11.16
N VAL A 208 5.71 -7.90 -10.00
CA VAL A 208 6.96 -7.34 -9.49
C VAL A 208 7.80 -8.40 -8.82
N SER A 209 9.11 -8.21 -8.81
CA SER A 209 10.04 -9.05 -8.07
C SER A 209 10.53 -8.31 -6.82
N TYR A 210 10.48 -8.97 -5.68
CA TYR A 210 10.97 -8.45 -4.41
C TYR A 210 12.38 -8.95 -4.17
N THR A 211 13.30 -8.06 -3.81
CA THR A 211 14.70 -8.39 -3.60
C THR A 211 15.02 -8.97 -2.22
N HIS A 212 14.02 -9.19 -1.39
CA HIS A 212 14.16 -9.92 -0.14
C HIS A 212 13.24 -11.13 -0.15
N LEU A 213 13.78 -12.27 -0.39
CA LEU A 213 13.17 -13.52 0.01
C LEU A 213 13.70 -13.85 1.40
N THR A 214 12.95 -13.56 2.45
CA THR A 214 13.10 -14.29 3.68
C THR A 214 12.54 -15.68 3.44
N LEU A 215 13.39 -16.60 3.07
CA LEU A 215 13.08 -18.01 3.21
C LEU A 215 12.72 -18.21 4.68
N PRO A 216 11.56 -18.79 5.02
CA PRO A 216 11.33 -19.24 6.38
C PRO A 216 12.40 -20.27 6.67
N THR A 217 13.41 -19.86 7.42
CA THR A 217 14.35 -20.78 8.03
C THR A 217 13.61 -21.48 9.15
N THR A 218 12.81 -22.47 8.82
CA THR A 218 12.46 -23.52 9.75
C THR A 218 13.68 -24.43 9.81
N PRO A 219 14.40 -24.50 10.95
CA PRO A 219 15.39 -25.54 11.10
C PRO A 219 14.65 -26.86 11.03
N TYR A 220 14.94 -27.65 10.02
CA TYR A 220 14.59 -29.05 10.06
C TYR A 220 15.41 -29.69 11.20
N VAL A 221 14.75 -30.07 12.28
CA VAL A 221 15.26 -30.97 13.29
C VAL A 221 15.05 -32.39 12.83
#